data_a04f86a0498ead33aef3bf6f92afb491
#
_entry.id   a04f86a0498ead33aef3bf6f92afb491
#
_cell.length_a   1.000
_cell.length_b   1.000
_cell.length_c   1.000
_cell.angle_alpha   90.00
_cell.angle_beta   90.00
_cell.angle_gamma   90.00
#
_symmetry.space_group_name_H-M   'P 1'
#
loop_
_entity.id
_entity.type
_entity.pdbx_description
1 polymer ?
#
loop_
_entity_poly.entity_id
_entity_poly.type
_entity_poly.pdbx_seq_one_letter_code
_entity_poly.pdbx_strand_id
1 'polypeptide(L)'
;GKRLNSPNDAVVDSKGRIYFTDPRYGDRSDMEMDIEGVYRIDPDARVTRVLAQPQIGRPNGIAITPDDKTLYVIDSNPVPGGNRKVWAFTIEPDLRLTNQRVIYDFAPGRGGDGMELDRDGNLYVCGGIITPRGPHETDKNPPGIYVITPAGKLLGRIPIPEDVITNCCFGGPDWKTLYVTAGKTLYSIRVNIAGYHAYPHSK
;
A
#
# COMPACT_ATOMS: atom_id res chain seq x y z
N GLY A 1 -7.45 16.33 21.14
CA GLY A 1 -6.79 16.24 19.84
C GLY A 1 -7.80 16.28 18.71
N LYS A 2 -7.32 16.41 17.49
CA LYS A 2 -8.15 16.34 16.28
C LYS A 2 -8.41 14.88 15.89
N ARG A 3 -9.56 14.62 15.28
CA ARG A 3 -9.90 13.32 14.69
C ARG A 3 -9.02 13.05 13.48
N LEU A 4 -8.54 11.79 13.34
CA LEU A 4 -7.88 11.30 12.11
C LEU A 4 -8.82 11.42 10.92
N ASN A 5 -8.26 11.51 9.69
CA ASN A 5 -9.05 11.68 8.48
C ASN A 5 -9.88 10.43 8.17
N SER A 6 -9.22 9.34 7.78
CA SER A 6 -9.85 8.04 7.52
C SER A 6 -8.74 6.98 7.47
N PRO A 7 -8.26 6.48 8.63
CA PRO A 7 -7.25 5.43 8.63
C PRO A 7 -7.63 4.32 7.65
N ASN A 8 -6.71 4.00 6.73
CA ASN A 8 -7.02 3.17 5.57
C ASN A 8 -6.33 1.80 5.64
N ASP A 9 -5.00 1.78 5.68
CA ASP A 9 -4.23 0.55 5.69
C ASP A 9 -3.15 0.59 6.77
N ALA A 10 -2.73 -0.58 7.27
CA ALA A 10 -1.77 -0.68 8.36
C ALA A 10 -0.84 -1.89 8.23
N VAL A 11 0.40 -1.73 8.69
CA VAL A 11 1.38 -2.81 8.79
C VAL A 11 2.08 -2.76 10.15
N VAL A 12 2.48 -3.93 10.65
CA VAL A 12 3.19 -4.07 11.92
C VAL A 12 4.63 -4.52 11.65
N ASP A 13 5.60 -3.85 12.24
CA ASP A 13 7.01 -4.26 12.14
C ASP A 13 7.40 -5.32 13.19
N SER A 14 8.64 -5.81 13.12
CA SER A 14 9.14 -6.85 14.02
C SER A 14 9.20 -6.44 15.50
N LYS A 15 9.09 -5.17 15.80
CA LYS A 15 9.13 -4.60 17.16
C LYS A 15 7.73 -4.29 17.70
N GLY A 16 6.68 -4.62 16.94
CA GLY A 16 5.29 -4.34 17.31
C GLY A 16 4.88 -2.87 17.10
N ARG A 17 5.63 -2.08 16.33
CA ARG A 17 5.22 -0.74 15.94
C ARG A 17 4.24 -0.85 14.77
N ILE A 18 3.17 -0.08 14.82
CA ILE A 18 2.14 -0.08 13.79
C ILE A 18 2.34 1.18 12.94
N TYR A 19 2.55 0.99 11.64
CA TYR A 19 2.50 2.08 10.67
C TYR A 19 1.15 2.05 9.99
N PHE A 20 0.50 3.20 9.83
CA PHE A 20 -0.80 3.28 9.16
C PHE A 20 -0.93 4.55 8.32
N THR A 21 -1.74 4.45 7.28
CA THR A 21 -2.05 5.55 6.38
C THR A 21 -3.35 6.23 6.80
N ASP A 22 -3.40 7.57 6.68
CA ASP A 22 -4.58 8.38 7.05
C ASP A 22 -4.95 9.36 5.92
N PRO A 23 -5.41 8.83 4.78
CA PRO A 23 -5.93 9.65 3.69
C PRO A 23 -7.36 10.10 3.96
N ARG A 24 -7.90 10.91 3.04
CA ARG A 24 -9.33 11.17 2.94
C ARG A 24 -9.78 11.04 1.49
N TYR A 25 -10.40 9.91 1.18
CA TYR A 25 -11.14 9.70 -0.05
C TYR A 25 -12.61 10.10 0.15
N GLY A 26 -13.28 10.56 -0.90
CA GLY A 26 -14.67 11.00 -0.81
C GLY A 26 -14.85 12.40 -0.21
N ASP A 27 -15.90 12.57 0.59
CA ASP A 27 -16.25 13.87 1.17
C ASP A 27 -15.17 14.36 2.16
N ARG A 28 -14.78 15.61 2.00
CA ARG A 28 -13.73 16.28 2.78
C ARG A 28 -14.24 17.40 3.65
N SER A 29 -15.55 17.64 3.66
CA SER A 29 -16.17 18.80 4.34
C SER A 29 -16.05 18.72 5.87
N ASP A 30 -15.91 17.51 6.42
CA ASP A 30 -15.83 17.27 7.87
C ASP A 30 -14.42 16.95 8.38
N MET A 31 -13.38 17.19 7.57
CA MET A 31 -12.00 16.96 7.98
C MET A 31 -11.61 17.91 9.11
N GLU A 32 -11.12 17.36 10.22
CA GLU A 32 -10.55 18.15 11.31
C GLU A 32 -9.05 18.39 11.11
N MET A 33 -8.38 17.46 10.39
CA MET A 33 -6.97 17.61 10.02
C MET A 33 -6.87 18.14 8.59
N ASP A 34 -6.01 19.12 8.40
CA ASP A 34 -5.75 19.80 7.13
C ASP A 34 -4.73 19.04 6.24
N ILE A 35 -4.18 17.93 6.75
CA ILE A 35 -3.10 17.18 6.11
C ILE A 35 -3.36 15.68 6.18
N GLU A 36 -3.13 15.02 5.05
CA GLU A 36 -3.11 13.56 4.96
C GLU A 36 -1.68 13.06 5.21
N GLY A 37 -1.53 11.87 5.80
CA GLY A 37 -0.20 11.41 6.16
C GLY A 37 -0.10 9.94 6.52
N VAL A 38 1.12 9.55 6.86
CA VAL A 38 1.43 8.24 7.43
C VAL A 38 1.85 8.44 8.88
N TYR A 39 1.36 7.60 9.75
CA TYR A 39 1.59 7.64 11.18
C TYR A 39 2.22 6.34 11.67
N ARG A 40 2.91 6.43 12.80
CA ARG A 40 3.44 5.28 13.54
C ARG A 40 2.91 5.32 14.97
N ILE A 41 2.46 4.16 15.44
CA ILE A 41 2.13 3.93 16.85
C ILE A 41 3.25 3.08 17.43
N ASP A 42 3.91 3.59 18.45
CA ASP A 42 4.94 2.87 19.20
C ASP A 42 4.32 1.95 20.28
N PRO A 43 5.03 0.95 20.82
CA PRO A 43 4.48 0.04 21.86
C PRO A 43 4.00 0.75 23.14
N ASP A 44 4.48 1.95 23.41
CA ASP A 44 4.02 2.82 24.50
C ASP A 44 2.76 3.64 24.15
N ALA A 45 2.11 3.30 23.03
CA ALA A 45 0.94 3.97 22.45
C ALA A 45 1.19 5.42 21.98
N ARG A 46 2.42 5.86 21.88
CA ARG A 46 2.76 7.16 21.31
C ARG A 46 2.51 7.15 19.81
N VAL A 47 1.75 8.13 19.32
CA VAL A 47 1.46 8.31 17.89
C VAL A 47 2.35 9.41 17.33
N THR A 48 3.06 9.09 16.25
CA THR A 48 3.94 10.03 15.55
C THR A 48 3.56 10.08 14.06
N ARG A 49 3.37 11.26 13.50
CA ARG A 49 3.25 11.42 12.04
C ARG A 49 4.65 11.34 11.44
N VAL A 50 4.86 10.36 10.55
CA VAL A 50 6.18 10.06 9.97
C VAL A 50 6.33 10.54 8.53
N LEU A 51 5.21 10.67 7.77
CA LEU A 51 5.16 11.26 6.43
C LEU A 51 3.94 12.15 6.28
N ALA A 52 4.08 13.20 5.48
CA ALA A 52 3.01 14.08 5.05
C ALA A 52 3.41 14.79 3.75
N GLN A 53 2.55 15.66 3.24
CA GLN A 53 2.93 16.54 2.13
C GLN A 53 4.16 17.38 2.49
N PRO A 54 5.10 17.58 1.56
CA PRO A 54 5.05 17.21 0.13
C PRO A 54 5.56 15.79 -0.19
N GLN A 55 6.06 15.02 0.79
CA GLN A 55 6.65 13.70 0.54
C GLN A 55 5.62 12.68 0.04
N ILE A 56 4.40 12.77 0.54
CA ILE A 56 3.29 11.88 0.17
C ILE A 56 2.01 12.71 0.03
N GLY A 57 1.23 12.46 -1.02
CA GLY A 57 0.02 13.24 -1.31
C GLY A 57 -1.22 12.64 -0.67
N ARG A 58 -1.53 11.41 -1.05
CA ARG A 58 -2.68 10.65 -0.54
C ARG A 58 -2.30 9.19 -0.34
N PRO A 59 -1.77 8.86 0.85
CA PRO A 59 -1.30 7.52 1.13
C PRO A 59 -2.46 6.52 1.17
N ASN A 60 -2.23 5.31 0.61
CA ASN A 60 -3.16 4.20 0.59
C ASN A 60 -2.47 2.96 1.18
N GLY A 61 -2.20 1.92 0.40
CA GLY A 61 -1.55 0.71 0.86
C GLY A 61 -0.16 0.97 1.47
N ILE A 62 0.19 0.16 2.46
CA ILE A 62 1.46 0.26 3.19
C ILE A 62 2.02 -1.13 3.48
N ALA A 63 3.33 -1.32 3.32
CA ALA A 63 4.01 -2.55 3.65
C ALA A 63 5.42 -2.28 4.17
N ILE A 64 5.98 -3.22 4.94
CA ILE A 64 7.32 -3.11 5.51
C ILE A 64 8.13 -4.37 5.19
N THR A 65 9.44 -4.21 4.92
CA THR A 65 10.31 -5.35 4.66
C THR A 65 10.57 -6.17 5.91
N PRO A 66 10.88 -7.49 5.74
CA PRO A 66 11.18 -8.41 6.84
C PRO A 66 12.28 -7.96 7.79
N ASP A 67 13.21 -7.17 7.30
CA ASP A 67 14.35 -6.64 8.08
C ASP A 67 14.07 -5.27 8.73
N ASP A 68 12.82 -4.79 8.67
CA ASP A 68 12.37 -3.47 9.15
C ASP A 68 13.13 -2.27 8.55
N LYS A 69 13.77 -2.43 7.37
CA LYS A 69 14.61 -1.35 6.81
C LYS A 69 13.94 -0.53 5.72
N THR A 70 12.87 -1.03 5.12
CA THR A 70 12.17 -0.32 4.05
C THR A 70 10.67 -0.27 4.32
N LEU A 71 10.11 0.91 4.29
CA LEU A 71 8.67 1.14 4.28
C LEU A 71 8.24 1.45 2.85
N TYR A 72 7.30 0.68 2.33
CA TYR A 72 6.62 0.97 1.07
C TYR A 72 5.29 1.65 1.34
N VAL A 73 4.99 2.70 0.58
CA VAL A 73 3.71 3.42 0.67
C VAL A 73 3.19 3.69 -0.74
N ILE A 74 1.95 3.36 -0.98
CA ILE A 74 1.24 3.74 -2.20
C ILE A 74 0.71 5.15 -2.03
N ASP A 75 1.04 6.03 -2.97
CA ASP A 75 0.42 7.35 -3.13
C ASP A 75 -0.57 7.28 -4.29
N SER A 76 -1.85 7.23 -3.97
CA SER A 76 -2.93 7.07 -4.94
C SER A 76 -3.83 8.29 -4.95
N ASN A 77 -3.28 9.42 -5.41
CA ASN A 77 -4.00 10.69 -5.47
C ASN A 77 -4.76 10.83 -6.80
N PRO A 78 -6.11 10.79 -6.80
CA PRO A 78 -6.92 10.80 -8.01
C PRO A 78 -7.05 12.16 -8.69
N VAL A 79 -6.55 13.24 -8.08
CA VAL A 79 -6.66 14.58 -8.68
C VAL A 79 -5.73 14.74 -9.88
N PRO A 80 -5.96 15.75 -10.77
CA PRO A 80 -5.06 16.03 -11.87
C PRO A 80 -3.62 16.26 -11.39
N GLY A 81 -2.66 15.58 -12.03
CA GLY A 81 -1.24 15.66 -11.65
C GLY A 81 -0.89 15.01 -10.31
N GLY A 82 -1.86 14.39 -9.64
CA GLY A 82 -1.61 13.62 -8.41
C GLY A 82 -0.73 12.39 -8.66
N ASN A 83 0.04 12.03 -7.66
CA ASN A 83 0.88 10.83 -7.72
C ASN A 83 0.03 9.56 -7.83
N ARG A 84 0.53 8.59 -8.60
CA ARG A 84 0.00 7.22 -8.69
C ARG A 84 1.15 6.23 -8.57
N LYS A 85 1.89 6.36 -7.46
CA LYS A 85 3.20 5.74 -7.30
C LYS A 85 3.25 4.81 -6.11
N VAL A 86 4.08 3.80 -6.22
CA VAL A 86 4.61 3.07 -5.08
C VAL A 86 5.94 3.69 -4.71
N TRP A 87 6.02 4.22 -3.51
CA TRP A 87 7.23 4.80 -2.93
C TRP A 87 7.91 3.81 -2.00
N ALA A 88 9.23 3.86 -1.92
CA ALA A 88 10.01 3.25 -0.86
C ALA A 88 10.74 4.32 -0.06
N PHE A 89 10.80 4.10 1.24
CA PHE A 89 11.53 4.93 2.21
C PHE A 89 12.45 4.03 3.01
N THR A 90 13.68 4.49 3.26
CA THR A 90 14.58 3.84 4.21
C THR A 90 14.15 4.20 5.64
N ILE A 91 14.03 3.19 6.50
CA ILE A 91 13.80 3.38 7.93
C ILE A 91 15.16 3.45 8.60
N GLU A 92 15.53 4.62 9.11
CA GLU A 92 16.78 4.83 9.83
C GLU A 92 16.74 4.23 11.24
N PRO A 93 17.89 4.03 11.91
CA PRO A 93 17.92 3.53 13.29
C PRO A 93 17.15 4.39 14.30
N ASP A 94 17.02 5.68 14.05
CA ASP A 94 16.22 6.63 14.84
C ASP A 94 14.76 6.72 14.37
N LEU A 95 14.34 5.81 13.48
CA LEU A 95 12.99 5.68 12.92
C LEU A 95 12.55 6.84 12.02
N ARG A 96 13.46 7.70 11.58
CA ARG A 96 13.19 8.66 10.51
C ARG A 96 13.05 7.92 9.17
N LEU A 97 12.19 8.41 8.32
CA LEU A 97 12.05 7.93 6.95
C LEU A 97 12.87 8.83 6.01
N THR A 98 13.82 8.23 5.29
CA THR A 98 14.74 8.91 4.38
C THR A 98 14.78 8.22 3.02
N ASN A 99 15.63 8.72 2.12
CA ASN A 99 15.92 8.09 0.83
C ASN A 99 14.64 7.70 0.04
N GLN A 100 13.70 8.65 -0.08
CA GLN A 100 12.48 8.46 -0.86
C GLN A 100 12.81 8.13 -2.32
N ARG A 101 12.28 7.01 -2.82
CA ARG A 101 12.46 6.60 -4.22
C ARG A 101 11.19 6.00 -4.80
N VAL A 102 10.97 6.21 -6.09
CA VAL A 102 9.88 5.58 -6.85
C VAL A 102 10.23 4.12 -7.10
N ILE A 103 9.33 3.21 -6.75
CA ILE A 103 9.41 1.80 -7.12
C ILE A 103 8.62 1.55 -8.40
N TYR A 104 7.41 2.09 -8.47
CA TYR A 104 6.57 1.92 -9.65
C TYR A 104 5.65 3.12 -9.83
N ASP A 105 5.38 3.50 -11.10
CA ASP A 105 4.46 4.58 -11.43
C ASP A 105 3.33 4.02 -12.30
N PHE A 106 2.12 4.09 -11.80
CA PHE A 106 0.90 3.65 -12.49
C PHE A 106 0.35 4.71 -13.45
N ALA A 107 0.91 5.93 -13.46
CA ALA A 107 0.40 6.97 -14.34
C ALA A 107 0.52 6.57 -15.84
N PRO A 108 -0.45 6.92 -16.68
CA PRO A 108 -1.66 7.72 -16.42
C PRO A 108 -2.87 6.90 -15.95
N GLY A 109 -2.70 5.62 -15.62
CA GLY A 109 -3.77 4.75 -15.15
C GLY A 109 -4.16 4.99 -13.69
N ARG A 110 -5.12 4.23 -13.19
CA ARG A 110 -5.45 4.24 -11.77
C ARG A 110 -4.26 3.76 -10.94
N GLY A 111 -3.98 4.44 -9.85
CA GLY A 111 -2.93 4.07 -8.89
C GLY A 111 -3.23 2.78 -8.15
N GLY A 112 -2.24 2.28 -7.42
CA GLY A 112 -2.41 1.15 -6.53
C GLY A 112 -3.35 1.45 -5.36
N ASP A 113 -3.86 0.38 -4.75
CA ASP A 113 -4.71 0.42 -3.54
C ASP A 113 -3.96 -0.27 -2.39
N GLY A 114 -4.30 -1.48 -1.97
CA GLY A 114 -3.53 -2.25 -1.01
C GLY A 114 -2.34 -3.00 -1.63
N MET A 115 -1.44 -3.50 -0.79
CA MET A 115 -0.31 -4.32 -1.22
C MET A 115 0.20 -5.24 -0.13
N GLU A 116 0.90 -6.31 -0.54
CA GLU A 116 1.60 -7.26 0.32
C GLU A 116 2.97 -7.62 -0.26
N LEU A 117 3.84 -8.23 0.58
CA LEU A 117 5.16 -8.70 0.18
C LEU A 117 5.23 -10.23 0.18
N ASP A 118 5.93 -10.81 -0.80
CA ASP A 118 6.39 -12.19 -0.70
C ASP A 118 7.74 -12.30 0.04
N ARG A 119 8.20 -13.53 0.27
CA ARG A 119 9.48 -13.81 0.98
C ARG A 119 10.71 -13.31 0.25
N ASP A 120 10.63 -13.12 -1.07
CA ASP A 120 11.71 -12.59 -1.89
C ASP A 120 11.68 -11.04 -1.94
N GLY A 121 10.70 -10.43 -1.25
CA GLY A 121 10.50 -8.99 -1.18
C GLY A 121 9.79 -8.39 -2.39
N ASN A 122 9.21 -9.22 -3.28
CA ASN A 122 8.40 -8.69 -4.36
C ASN A 122 7.09 -8.13 -3.82
N LEU A 123 6.67 -6.99 -4.35
CA LEU A 123 5.43 -6.32 -4.00
C LEU A 123 4.30 -6.87 -4.86
N TYR A 124 3.21 -7.25 -4.22
CA TYR A 124 1.94 -7.65 -4.84
C TYR A 124 0.96 -6.49 -4.67
N VAL A 125 0.85 -5.65 -5.69
CA VAL A 125 0.09 -4.39 -5.63
C VAL A 125 -1.25 -4.55 -6.29
N CYS A 126 -2.33 -4.30 -5.55
CA CYS A 126 -3.69 -4.22 -6.07
C CYS A 126 -3.84 -2.97 -6.92
N GLY A 127 -4.21 -3.08 -8.19
CA GLY A 127 -4.30 -1.92 -9.06
C GLY A 127 -5.07 -2.13 -10.35
N GLY A 128 -5.17 -1.06 -11.11
CA GLY A 128 -5.85 -1.07 -12.38
C GLY A 128 -7.37 -0.93 -12.30
N ILE A 129 -8.00 -0.77 -13.46
CA ILE A 129 -9.43 -0.54 -13.59
C ILE A 129 -9.93 -0.97 -14.99
N ILE A 130 -11.15 -1.46 -15.08
CA ILE A 130 -11.84 -1.71 -16.36
C ILE A 130 -12.54 -0.43 -16.82
N THR A 131 -13.31 0.17 -15.92
CA THR A 131 -14.15 1.35 -16.23
C THR A 131 -13.65 2.55 -15.42
N PRO A 132 -13.03 3.55 -16.07
CA PRO A 132 -12.60 4.78 -15.41
C PRO A 132 -13.78 5.47 -14.68
N ARG A 133 -13.55 5.92 -13.45
CA ARG A 133 -14.57 6.52 -12.58
C ARG A 133 -14.55 8.04 -12.58
N GLY A 134 -13.52 8.62 -13.17
CA GLY A 134 -13.36 10.06 -13.22
C GLY A 134 -12.52 10.51 -14.41
N PRO A 135 -12.50 11.79 -14.73
CA PRO A 135 -11.86 12.32 -15.93
C PRO A 135 -10.32 12.18 -15.93
N HIS A 136 -9.75 11.81 -14.78
CA HIS A 136 -8.30 11.66 -14.60
C HIS A 136 -7.88 10.21 -14.41
N GLU A 137 -8.81 9.26 -14.49
CA GLU A 137 -8.53 7.84 -14.52
C GLU A 137 -8.55 7.34 -15.96
N THR A 138 -7.67 6.39 -16.27
CA THR A 138 -7.63 5.72 -17.56
C THR A 138 -7.57 4.21 -17.35
N ASP A 139 -8.05 3.44 -18.32
CA ASP A 139 -8.03 1.98 -18.36
C ASP A 139 -6.69 1.39 -18.83
N LYS A 140 -5.65 2.21 -18.96
CA LYS A 140 -4.33 1.76 -19.43
C LYS A 140 -3.67 0.74 -18.51
N ASN A 141 -4.05 0.71 -17.24
CA ASN A 141 -3.65 -0.33 -16.32
C ASN A 141 -4.83 -1.27 -16.08
N PRO A 142 -4.87 -2.45 -16.74
CA PRO A 142 -5.94 -3.42 -16.52
C PRO A 142 -5.97 -3.93 -15.07
N PRO A 143 -7.14 -4.30 -14.53
CA PRO A 143 -7.27 -4.70 -13.14
C PRO A 143 -6.51 -6.00 -12.85
N GLY A 144 -5.86 -6.05 -11.71
CA GLY A 144 -5.09 -7.22 -11.27
C GLY A 144 -4.13 -6.93 -10.12
N ILE A 145 -3.38 -7.95 -9.78
CA ILE A 145 -2.26 -7.85 -8.85
C ILE A 145 -0.97 -7.68 -9.66
N TYR A 146 -0.32 -6.55 -9.51
CA TYR A 146 0.94 -6.22 -10.15
C TYR A 146 2.08 -6.72 -9.27
N VAL A 147 2.86 -7.69 -9.79
CA VAL A 147 4.00 -8.25 -9.07
C VAL A 147 5.25 -7.49 -9.47
N ILE A 148 5.84 -6.76 -8.54
CA ILE A 148 6.92 -5.79 -8.80
C ILE A 148 8.11 -6.11 -7.90
N THR A 149 9.32 -6.15 -8.44
CA THR A 149 10.53 -6.37 -7.63
C THR A 149 10.86 -5.15 -6.78
N PRO A 150 11.67 -5.30 -5.71
CA PRO A 150 12.19 -4.17 -4.93
C PRO A 150 12.96 -3.12 -5.76
N ALA A 151 13.48 -3.54 -6.93
CA ALA A 151 14.16 -2.66 -7.89
C ALA A 151 13.20 -1.95 -8.86
N GLY A 152 11.88 -2.18 -8.74
CA GLY A 152 10.87 -1.53 -9.59
C GLY A 152 10.58 -2.22 -10.92
N LYS A 153 11.11 -3.43 -11.15
CA LYS A 153 10.81 -4.21 -12.35
C LYS A 153 9.46 -4.92 -12.21
N LEU A 154 8.53 -4.67 -13.12
CA LEU A 154 7.30 -5.46 -13.22
C LEU A 154 7.63 -6.87 -13.70
N LEU A 155 7.34 -7.88 -12.89
CA LEU A 155 7.48 -9.30 -13.24
C LEU A 155 6.28 -9.82 -14.01
N GLY A 156 5.09 -9.32 -13.69
CA GLY A 156 3.86 -9.71 -14.33
C GLY A 156 2.63 -9.16 -13.60
N ARG A 157 1.47 -9.48 -14.13
CA ARG A 157 0.18 -9.13 -13.54
C ARG A 157 -0.68 -10.39 -13.44
N ILE A 158 -1.24 -10.64 -12.27
CA ILE A 158 -2.28 -11.65 -12.07
C ILE A 158 -3.61 -10.97 -12.38
N PRO A 159 -4.29 -11.31 -13.50
CA PRO A 159 -5.53 -10.64 -13.87
C PRO A 159 -6.65 -10.98 -12.89
N ILE A 160 -7.43 -9.99 -12.52
CA ILE A 160 -8.67 -10.13 -11.75
C ILE A 160 -9.81 -9.63 -12.63
N PRO A 161 -10.86 -10.42 -12.88
CA PRO A 161 -11.91 -10.08 -13.86
C PRO A 161 -13.00 -9.17 -13.27
N GLU A 162 -12.64 -8.29 -12.35
CA GLU A 162 -13.55 -7.38 -11.66
C GLU A 162 -12.87 -6.06 -11.36
N ASP A 163 -13.63 -4.97 -11.32
CA ASP A 163 -13.14 -3.66 -10.93
C ASP A 163 -12.98 -3.52 -9.41
N VAL A 164 -12.26 -2.47 -9.01
CA VAL A 164 -12.03 -2.10 -7.61
C VAL A 164 -11.33 -3.21 -6.83
N ILE A 165 -10.13 -3.55 -7.29
CA ILE A 165 -9.24 -4.41 -6.51
C ILE A 165 -8.69 -3.56 -5.38
N THR A 166 -9.07 -3.89 -4.15
CA THR A 166 -8.79 -3.03 -2.99
C THR A 166 -7.62 -3.51 -2.15
N ASN A 167 -7.57 -4.80 -1.84
CA ASN A 167 -6.47 -5.32 -1.03
C ASN A 167 -6.19 -6.79 -1.33
N CYS A 168 -5.03 -7.28 -0.90
CA CYS A 168 -4.68 -8.68 -0.95
C CYS A 168 -3.88 -9.09 0.29
N CYS A 169 -3.91 -10.38 0.62
CA CYS A 169 -3.09 -10.93 1.67
C CYS A 169 -2.70 -12.38 1.35
N PHE A 170 -1.54 -12.80 1.82
CA PHE A 170 -1.13 -14.18 1.76
C PHE A 170 -1.73 -14.98 2.92
N GLY A 171 -1.96 -16.27 2.69
CA GLY A 171 -2.46 -17.17 3.71
C GLY A 171 -2.37 -18.64 3.28
N GLY A 172 -3.13 -19.48 3.99
CA GLY A 172 -3.04 -20.93 3.85
C GLY A 172 -1.86 -21.52 4.64
N PRO A 173 -1.80 -22.86 4.79
CA PRO A 173 -0.79 -23.52 5.63
C PRO A 173 0.66 -23.28 5.19
N ASP A 174 0.88 -23.03 3.90
CA ASP A 174 2.18 -22.81 3.28
C ASP A 174 2.41 -21.35 2.84
N TRP A 175 1.48 -20.43 3.17
CA TRP A 175 1.52 -19.02 2.78
C TRP A 175 1.59 -18.78 1.26
N LYS A 176 1.15 -19.74 0.45
CA LYS A 176 1.14 -19.67 -1.01
C LYS A 176 -0.25 -19.47 -1.60
N THR A 177 -1.23 -19.12 -0.79
CA THR A 177 -2.54 -18.69 -1.28
C THR A 177 -2.66 -17.19 -1.12
N LEU A 178 -2.78 -16.49 -2.23
CA LEU A 178 -3.07 -15.06 -2.24
C LEU A 178 -4.60 -14.89 -2.24
N TYR A 179 -5.13 -14.21 -1.25
CA TYR A 179 -6.53 -13.79 -1.18
C TYR A 179 -6.63 -12.34 -1.67
N VAL A 180 -7.62 -12.05 -2.50
CA VAL A 180 -7.78 -10.72 -3.12
C VAL A 180 -9.22 -10.27 -2.98
N THR A 181 -9.43 -9.09 -2.44
CA THR A 181 -10.73 -8.42 -2.42
C THR A 181 -10.89 -7.54 -3.65
N ALA A 182 -11.96 -7.77 -4.43
CA ALA A 182 -12.27 -6.98 -5.61
C ALA A 182 -13.78 -6.86 -5.76
N GLY A 183 -14.28 -5.64 -5.89
CA GLY A 183 -15.69 -5.35 -6.06
C GLY A 183 -16.56 -6.00 -4.97
N LYS A 184 -17.25 -7.08 -5.31
CA LYS A 184 -18.12 -7.84 -4.40
C LYS A 184 -17.61 -9.26 -4.13
N THR A 185 -16.41 -9.58 -4.60
CA THR A 185 -15.88 -10.94 -4.64
C THR A 185 -14.58 -11.05 -3.83
N LEU A 186 -14.41 -12.15 -3.13
CA LEU A 186 -13.16 -12.62 -2.56
C LEU A 186 -12.58 -13.70 -3.47
N TYR A 187 -11.44 -13.41 -4.07
CA TYR A 187 -10.69 -14.36 -4.89
C TYR A 187 -9.61 -15.06 -4.08
N SER A 188 -9.27 -16.29 -4.47
CA SER A 188 -8.09 -16.98 -3.99
C SER A 188 -7.28 -17.52 -5.17
N ILE A 189 -5.96 -17.34 -5.11
CA ILE A 189 -5.05 -17.67 -6.19
C ILE A 189 -3.81 -18.38 -5.60
N ARG A 190 -3.43 -19.51 -6.18
CA ARG A 190 -2.16 -20.17 -5.80
C ARG A 190 -0.99 -19.45 -6.48
N VAL A 191 0.04 -19.17 -5.70
CA VAL A 191 1.29 -18.54 -6.16
C VAL A 191 2.49 -19.41 -5.84
N ASN A 192 3.60 -19.16 -6.55
CA ASN A 192 4.80 -20.00 -6.41
C ASN A 192 5.65 -19.62 -5.20
N ILE A 193 5.71 -18.32 -4.87
CA ILE A 193 6.50 -17.77 -3.77
C ILE A 193 5.56 -17.52 -2.60
N ALA A 194 5.95 -17.98 -1.41
CA ALA A 194 5.16 -17.75 -0.20
C ALA A 194 5.18 -16.28 0.21
N GLY A 195 4.08 -15.82 0.78
CA GLY A 195 4.02 -14.51 1.40
C GLY A 195 4.92 -14.41 2.64
N TYR A 196 5.13 -13.19 3.05
CA TYR A 196 5.83 -12.86 4.26
C TYR A 196 4.84 -12.49 5.38
N HIS A 197 5.13 -12.89 6.60
CA HIS A 197 4.34 -12.56 7.80
C HIS A 197 5.22 -11.79 8.78
N ALA A 198 4.88 -10.51 8.97
CA ALA A 198 5.73 -9.59 9.72
C ALA A 198 5.66 -9.80 11.24
N TYR A 199 4.45 -10.06 11.79
CA TYR A 199 4.23 -10.08 13.23
C TYR A 199 3.02 -10.96 13.60
N PRO A 200 3.07 -11.75 14.69
CA PRO A 200 4.28 -12.08 15.46
C PRO A 200 5.24 -12.93 14.62
N HIS A 201 6.55 -12.73 14.83
CA HIS A 201 7.52 -13.62 14.20
C HIS A 201 7.21 -15.06 14.59
N SER A 202 7.00 -15.93 13.60
CA SER A 202 6.98 -17.37 13.83
C SER A 202 8.32 -17.76 14.47
N LYS A 203 8.24 -18.34 15.66
CA LYS A 203 9.39 -18.90 16.35
C LYS A 203 10.01 -20.02 15.55
#